data_4f4f40ab0151289cb5b24ca8aae00bdb
#
_entry.id   4f4f40ab0151289cb5b24ca8aae00bdb
#
_cell.length_a   1.000
_cell.length_b   1.000
_cell.length_c   1.000
_cell.angle_alpha   90.00
_cell.angle_beta   90.00
_cell.angle_gamma   90.00
#
_symmetry.space_group_name_H-M   'P 1'
#
loop_
_entity.id
_entity.type
_entity.pdbx_description
1 polymer ?
#
loop_
_entity_poly.entity_id
_entity_poly.type
_entity_poly.pdbx_seq_one_letter_code
_entity_poly.pdbx_strand_id
1 'polypeptide(L)'
;MSAQAQPEAVTSFRAMRMQDLDAVMAIELRAYPFPWTVGIFRDCLGAGYQAWLALVGERIVGYGVLSIAAREAHVLNVCVDPAEQGQGIGRQILRMLLRCARHHGAERIFLEVRPSNPHAIALYS
;
A
#
# COMPACT_ATOMS: atom_id res chain seq x y z
N MET A 1 20.65 -17.55 -17.58
CA MET A 1 20.18 -17.19 -17.27
C MET A 1 19.67 -16.58 -17.24
N SER A 2 19.87 -17.12 -17.71
CA SER A 2 19.36 -16.00 -17.71
C SER A 2 19.01 -15.53 -16.54
N ALA A 3 19.58 -14.71 -16.12
CA ALA A 3 18.99 -14.15 -15.00
C ALA A 3 17.56 -13.90 -15.33
N GLN A 4 16.83 -14.89 -15.13
CA GLN A 4 15.41 -14.78 -15.33
C GLN A 4 14.86 -13.84 -14.28
N ALA A 5 14.17 -12.82 -14.71
CA ALA A 5 13.42 -12.01 -13.78
C ALA A 5 12.41 -12.92 -13.09
N GLN A 6 12.37 -12.83 -11.76
CA GLN A 6 11.33 -13.55 -11.02
C GLN A 6 9.97 -12.98 -11.41
N PRO A 7 8.95 -13.83 -11.60
CA PRO A 7 7.60 -13.32 -11.80
C PRO A 7 7.20 -12.43 -10.62
N GLU A 8 6.51 -11.35 -10.91
CA GLU A 8 6.02 -10.49 -9.85
C GLU A 8 4.98 -11.24 -9.04
N ALA A 9 5.06 -11.11 -7.70
CA ALA A 9 4.16 -11.80 -6.80
C ALA A 9 2.72 -11.31 -6.96
N VAL A 10 2.53 -9.98 -7.08
CA VAL A 10 1.20 -9.39 -7.21
C VAL A 10 0.69 -9.60 -8.62
N THR A 11 -0.50 -10.17 -8.74
CA THR A 11 -1.14 -10.42 -10.04
C THR A 11 -2.03 -9.27 -10.49
N SER A 12 -2.58 -8.49 -9.55
CA SER A 12 -3.41 -7.34 -9.90
C SER A 12 -3.55 -6.39 -8.72
N PHE A 13 -4.02 -5.18 -9.03
CA PHE A 13 -4.41 -4.19 -8.05
C PHE A 13 -5.86 -3.80 -8.29
N ARG A 14 -6.61 -3.55 -7.21
CA ARG A 14 -7.93 -2.96 -7.35
C ARG A 14 -8.18 -1.96 -6.23
N ALA A 15 -9.10 -1.02 -6.49
CA ALA A 15 -9.45 -0.02 -5.50
C ALA A 15 -10.03 -0.66 -4.24
N MET A 16 -9.58 -0.16 -3.09
CA MET A 16 -10.12 -0.56 -1.79
C MET A 16 -11.52 0.02 -1.63
N ARG A 17 -12.44 -0.77 -1.10
CA ARG A 17 -13.82 -0.38 -0.86
C ARG A 17 -14.16 -0.61 0.61
N MET A 18 -15.26 0.00 1.07
CA MET A 18 -15.70 -0.17 2.46
C MET A 18 -15.87 -1.64 2.85
N GLN A 19 -16.38 -2.46 1.94
CA GLN A 19 -16.57 -3.89 2.23
C GLN A 19 -15.25 -4.67 2.35
N ASP A 20 -14.13 -4.08 1.98
CA ASP A 20 -12.81 -4.72 2.12
C ASP A 20 -12.20 -4.48 3.51
N LEU A 21 -12.77 -3.59 4.32
CA LEU A 21 -12.10 -3.12 5.52
C LEU A 21 -11.91 -4.20 6.59
N ASP A 22 -12.80 -5.19 6.68
CA ASP A 22 -12.59 -6.29 7.62
C ASP A 22 -11.31 -7.06 7.27
N ALA A 23 -11.09 -7.36 6.00
CA ALA A 23 -9.89 -8.05 5.55
C ALA A 23 -8.65 -7.17 5.70
N VAL A 24 -8.76 -5.88 5.38
CA VAL A 24 -7.66 -4.92 5.53
C VAL A 24 -7.25 -4.81 7.00
N MET A 25 -8.21 -4.69 7.91
CA MET A 25 -7.94 -4.59 9.34
C MET A 25 -7.29 -5.85 9.89
N ALA A 26 -7.66 -7.02 9.39
CA ALA A 26 -7.00 -8.26 9.79
C ALA A 26 -5.50 -8.23 9.48
N ILE A 27 -5.12 -7.67 8.33
CA ILE A 27 -3.71 -7.51 7.94
C ILE A 27 -3.05 -6.42 8.80
N GLU A 28 -3.71 -5.27 8.93
CA GLU A 28 -3.16 -4.12 9.67
C GLU A 28 -2.82 -4.50 11.11
N LEU A 29 -3.72 -5.22 11.77
CA LEU A 29 -3.54 -5.66 13.16
C LEU A 29 -2.36 -6.63 13.31
N ARG A 30 -2.10 -7.47 12.31
CA ARG A 30 -0.97 -8.40 12.35
C ARG A 30 0.36 -7.72 11.99
N ALA A 31 0.29 -6.68 11.17
CA ALA A 31 1.49 -6.06 10.58
C ALA A 31 2.11 -4.99 11.47
N TYR A 32 1.30 -4.29 12.26
CA TYR A 32 1.77 -3.13 13.01
C TYR A 32 1.48 -3.25 14.50
N PRO A 33 2.45 -2.87 15.36
CA PRO A 33 2.21 -2.78 16.82
C PRO A 33 1.25 -1.65 17.16
N PHE A 34 1.19 -0.59 16.34
CA PHE A 34 0.27 0.54 16.52
C PHE A 34 -0.53 0.72 15.25
N PRO A 35 -1.55 -0.12 15.02
CA PRO A 35 -2.29 -0.12 13.77
C PRO A 35 -3.20 1.10 13.64
N TRP A 36 -3.51 1.46 12.39
CA TRP A 36 -4.62 2.36 12.13
C TRP A 36 -5.92 1.68 12.58
N THR A 37 -6.90 2.49 12.94
CA THR A 37 -8.23 2.00 13.23
C THR A 37 -9.05 1.89 11.95
N VAL A 38 -10.16 1.16 12.01
CA VAL A 38 -11.09 1.09 10.89
C VAL A 38 -11.63 2.50 10.55
N GLY A 39 -11.80 3.35 11.56
CA GLY A 39 -12.23 4.73 11.35
C GLY A 39 -11.27 5.53 10.50
N ILE A 40 -9.96 5.36 10.69
CA ILE A 40 -8.96 6.03 9.87
C ILE A 40 -9.09 5.60 8.41
N PHE A 41 -9.25 4.29 8.15
CA PHE A 41 -9.45 3.82 6.78
C PHE A 41 -10.73 4.36 6.17
N ARG A 42 -11.83 4.38 6.93
CA ARG A 42 -13.08 4.97 6.45
C ARG A 42 -12.93 6.43 6.09
N ASP A 43 -12.21 7.19 6.92
CA ASP A 43 -11.95 8.61 6.66
C ASP A 43 -11.15 8.80 5.39
N CYS A 44 -10.13 7.97 5.15
CA CYS A 44 -9.35 8.01 3.92
C CYS A 44 -10.22 7.76 2.69
N LEU A 45 -11.07 6.73 2.75
CA LEU A 45 -11.97 6.42 1.64
C LEU A 45 -13.00 7.53 1.44
N GLY A 46 -13.55 8.07 2.53
CA GLY A 46 -14.51 9.15 2.46
C GLY A 46 -13.92 10.45 1.92
N ALA A 47 -12.64 10.70 2.18
CA ALA A 47 -11.93 11.86 1.67
C ALA A 47 -11.51 11.72 0.20
N GLY A 48 -11.74 10.56 -0.41
CA GLY A 48 -11.37 10.32 -1.80
C GLY A 48 -9.88 10.03 -1.99
N TYR A 49 -9.19 9.57 -0.96
CA TYR A 49 -7.79 9.17 -1.08
C TYR A 49 -7.68 7.94 -1.98
N GLN A 50 -6.54 7.81 -2.65
CA GLN A 50 -6.24 6.65 -3.46
C GLN A 50 -5.82 5.50 -2.53
N ALA A 51 -6.68 4.51 -2.39
CA ALA A 51 -6.42 3.33 -1.58
C ALA A 51 -6.58 2.10 -2.45
N TRP A 52 -5.54 1.27 -2.48
CA TRP A 52 -5.45 0.15 -3.42
C TRP A 52 -5.06 -1.13 -2.71
N LEU A 53 -5.71 -2.21 -3.12
CA LEU A 53 -5.37 -3.56 -2.67
C LEU A 53 -4.43 -4.22 -3.66
N ALA A 54 -3.44 -4.93 -3.15
CA ALA A 54 -2.58 -5.81 -3.94
C ALA A 54 -3.09 -7.24 -3.80
N LEU A 55 -3.27 -7.92 -4.91
CA LEU A 55 -3.89 -9.23 -4.96
C LEU A 55 -2.95 -10.27 -5.59
N VAL A 56 -3.02 -11.48 -5.06
CA VAL A 56 -2.55 -12.68 -5.74
C VAL A 56 -3.79 -13.51 -6.02
N GLY A 57 -4.21 -13.56 -7.30
CA GLY A 57 -5.53 -14.07 -7.62
C GLY A 57 -6.60 -13.21 -6.96
N GLU A 58 -7.42 -13.81 -6.10
CA GLU A 58 -8.44 -13.07 -5.35
C GLU A 58 -8.03 -12.75 -3.91
N ARG A 59 -6.84 -13.20 -3.50
CA ARG A 59 -6.37 -13.06 -2.12
C ARG A 59 -5.66 -11.71 -1.95
N ILE A 60 -6.06 -10.98 -0.92
CA ILE A 60 -5.42 -9.71 -0.56
C ILE A 60 -4.10 -10.02 0.14
N VAL A 61 -2.99 -9.51 -0.40
CA VAL A 61 -1.66 -9.71 0.16
C VAL A 61 -1.04 -8.43 0.70
N GLY A 62 -1.65 -7.31 0.44
CA GLY A 62 -1.18 -6.01 0.95
C GLY A 62 -2.03 -4.88 0.41
N TYR A 63 -1.66 -3.65 0.76
CA TYR A 63 -2.39 -2.46 0.32
C TYR A 63 -1.53 -1.21 0.48
N GLY A 64 -1.98 -0.15 -0.17
CA GLY A 64 -1.36 1.15 -0.05
C GLY A 64 -2.39 2.25 -0.05
N VAL A 65 -2.08 3.35 0.64
CA VAL A 65 -2.94 4.53 0.72
C VAL A 65 -2.12 5.77 0.39
N LEU A 66 -2.69 6.59 -0.48
CA LEU A 66 -2.05 7.77 -1.04
C LEU A 66 -3.02 8.94 -1.02
N SER A 67 -2.63 10.09 -0.47
CA SER A 67 -3.40 11.32 -0.63
C SER A 67 -2.75 12.17 -1.71
N ILE A 68 -3.58 12.87 -2.49
CA ILE A 68 -3.11 13.74 -3.57
C ILE A 68 -3.89 15.04 -3.47
N ALA A 69 -3.17 16.16 -3.35
CA ALA A 69 -3.76 17.49 -3.36
C ALA A 69 -2.70 18.50 -3.76
N ALA A 70 -3.09 19.54 -4.50
CA ALA A 70 -2.23 20.66 -4.85
C ALA A 70 -0.89 20.21 -5.47
N ARG A 71 -0.92 19.21 -6.33
CA ARG A 71 0.25 18.64 -7.02
C ARG A 71 1.24 17.95 -6.09
N GLU A 72 0.81 17.65 -4.87
CA GLU A 72 1.61 16.88 -3.91
C GLU A 72 0.89 15.58 -3.58
N ALA A 73 1.66 14.51 -3.48
CA ALA A 73 1.17 13.22 -3.06
C ALA A 73 1.88 12.81 -1.77
N HIS A 74 1.13 12.19 -0.88
CA HIS A 74 1.66 11.66 0.38
C HIS A 74 1.34 10.18 0.45
N VAL A 75 2.38 9.34 0.52
CA VAL A 75 2.21 7.91 0.76
C VAL A 75 2.01 7.74 2.26
N LEU A 76 0.80 7.38 2.65
CA LEU A 76 0.40 7.33 4.06
C LEU A 76 0.54 5.94 4.66
N ASN A 77 0.40 4.91 3.85
CA ASN A 77 0.50 3.53 4.32
C ASN A 77 0.91 2.63 3.14
N VAL A 78 1.86 1.76 3.38
CA VAL A 78 2.19 0.62 2.52
C VAL A 78 2.33 -0.57 3.44
N CYS A 79 1.48 -1.55 3.27
CA CYS A 79 1.43 -2.69 4.18
C CYS A 79 1.39 -3.98 3.39
N VAL A 80 2.19 -4.94 3.82
CA VAL A 80 2.22 -6.29 3.27
C VAL A 80 1.77 -7.24 4.37
N ASP A 81 0.88 -8.17 4.04
CA ASP A 81 0.50 -9.23 4.98
C ASP A 81 1.79 -9.91 5.49
N PRO A 82 1.98 -10.01 6.81
CA PRO A 82 3.19 -10.66 7.35
C PRO A 82 3.48 -12.04 6.78
N ALA A 83 2.45 -12.78 6.40
CA ALA A 83 2.60 -14.10 5.80
C ALA A 83 3.21 -14.04 4.39
N GLU A 84 3.25 -12.87 3.77
CA GLU A 84 3.67 -12.68 2.38
C GLU A 84 4.92 -11.82 2.26
N GLN A 85 5.58 -11.48 3.34
CA GLN A 85 6.76 -10.63 3.31
C GLN A 85 7.95 -11.36 2.67
N GLY A 86 8.90 -10.58 2.15
CA GLY A 86 10.09 -11.15 1.52
C GLY A 86 9.95 -11.46 0.04
N GLN A 87 8.82 -11.10 -0.58
CA GLN A 87 8.55 -11.39 -1.99
C GLN A 87 8.53 -10.16 -2.89
N GLY A 88 8.90 -8.99 -2.36
CA GLY A 88 8.90 -7.74 -3.12
C GLY A 88 7.53 -7.10 -3.29
N ILE A 89 6.53 -7.54 -2.54
CA ILE A 89 5.16 -7.02 -2.67
C ILE A 89 5.09 -5.56 -2.26
N GLY A 90 5.75 -5.16 -1.17
CA GLY A 90 5.77 -3.76 -0.75
C GLY A 90 6.33 -2.83 -1.82
N ARG A 91 7.36 -3.27 -2.51
CA ARG A 91 7.96 -2.52 -3.61
C ARG A 91 6.99 -2.39 -4.79
N GLN A 92 6.27 -3.45 -5.10
CA GLN A 92 5.25 -3.42 -6.16
C GLN A 92 4.12 -2.46 -5.81
N ILE A 93 3.67 -2.47 -4.55
CA ILE A 93 2.64 -1.53 -4.07
C ILE A 93 3.15 -0.10 -4.21
N LEU A 94 4.36 0.18 -3.72
CA LEU A 94 4.93 1.52 -3.80
C LEU A 94 5.05 1.99 -5.25
N ARG A 95 5.54 1.15 -6.15
CA ARG A 95 5.62 1.51 -7.58
C ARG A 95 4.24 1.87 -8.14
N MET A 96 3.22 1.11 -7.78
CA MET A 96 1.86 1.39 -8.24
C MET A 96 1.36 2.73 -7.72
N LEU A 97 1.60 3.02 -6.44
CA LEU A 97 1.22 4.31 -5.86
C LEU A 97 1.95 5.47 -6.53
N LEU A 98 3.24 5.31 -6.85
CA LEU A 98 4.00 6.34 -7.54
C LEU A 98 3.46 6.59 -8.95
N ARG A 99 3.09 5.53 -9.67
CA ARG A 99 2.45 5.69 -10.98
C ARG A 99 1.11 6.41 -10.86
N CYS A 100 0.33 6.04 -9.84
CA CYS A 100 -0.96 6.68 -9.56
C CYS A 100 -0.78 8.17 -9.27
N ALA A 101 0.21 8.51 -8.45
CA ALA A 101 0.51 9.90 -8.11
C ALA A 101 0.85 10.72 -9.37
N ARG A 102 1.72 10.18 -10.22
CA ARG A 102 2.10 10.86 -11.47
C ARG A 102 0.92 11.02 -12.41
N HIS A 103 0.10 9.98 -12.53
CA HIS A 103 -1.10 10.01 -13.36
C HIS A 103 -2.05 11.13 -12.93
N HIS A 104 -2.11 11.42 -11.63
CA HIS A 104 -2.96 12.47 -11.08
C HIS A 104 -2.24 13.83 -10.99
N GLY A 105 -1.08 13.97 -11.63
CA GLY A 105 -0.41 15.25 -11.75
C GLY A 105 0.45 15.65 -10.56
N ALA A 106 0.80 14.73 -9.69
CA ALA A 106 1.67 15.04 -8.57
C ALA A 106 3.08 15.40 -9.07
N GLU A 107 3.62 16.50 -8.59
CA GLU A 107 4.96 16.95 -8.90
C GLU A 107 5.94 16.63 -7.77
N ARG A 108 5.41 16.45 -6.56
CA ARG A 108 6.19 16.08 -5.38
C ARG A 108 5.50 14.91 -4.69
N ILE A 109 6.31 13.98 -4.21
CA ILE A 109 5.80 12.79 -3.52
C ILE A 109 6.54 12.67 -2.20
N PHE A 110 5.78 12.64 -1.11
CA PHE A 110 6.30 12.52 0.24
C PHE A 110 5.99 11.13 0.78
N LEU A 111 6.98 10.51 1.39
CA LEU A 111 6.83 9.20 2.02
C LEU A 111 6.74 9.41 3.52
N GLU A 112 5.60 9.05 4.11
CA GLU A 112 5.38 9.17 5.54
C GLU A 112 5.61 7.80 6.18
N VAL A 113 6.87 7.55 6.56
CA VAL A 113 7.28 6.25 7.09
C VAL A 113 6.89 6.16 8.56
N ARG A 114 6.20 5.08 8.92
CA ARG A 114 5.82 4.84 10.31
C ARG A 114 7.04 4.31 11.06
N PRO A 115 7.45 4.96 12.16
CA PRO A 115 8.66 4.53 12.88
C PRO A 115 8.62 3.09 13.39
N SER A 116 7.42 2.57 13.64
CA SER A 116 7.23 1.20 14.12
C SER A 116 7.26 0.16 13.01
N ASN A 117 7.55 0.56 11.76
CA ASN A 117 7.56 -0.34 10.61
C ASN A 117 8.96 -0.41 9.99
N PRO A 118 9.83 -1.32 10.47
CA PRO A 118 11.18 -1.43 9.93
C PRO A 118 11.22 -1.87 8.46
N HIS A 119 10.24 -2.65 8.02
CA HIS A 119 10.16 -3.05 6.61
C HIS A 119 9.90 -1.85 5.70
N ALA A 120 9.00 -0.96 6.11
CA ALA A 120 8.73 0.24 5.35
C ALA A 120 9.96 1.16 5.33
N ILE A 121 10.65 1.30 6.46
CA ILE A 121 11.88 2.09 6.54
C ILE A 121 12.93 1.54 5.57
N ALA A 122 13.14 0.24 5.56
CA ALA A 122 14.09 -0.40 4.65
C ALA A 122 13.67 -0.22 3.18
N LEU A 123 12.38 -0.30 2.90
CA LEU A 123 11.85 -0.14 1.54
C LEU A 123 12.14 1.26 0.99
N TYR A 124 12.03 2.29 1.84
CA TYR A 124 12.19 3.67 1.43
C TYR A 124 13.65 4.15 1.48
N SER A 125 14.51 3.40 2.13
CA SER A 125 15.93 3.70 2.20
C SER A 125 16.64 3.30 0.92
#